data_488b2f7f6c6028d5452173ceaaaf7b57
#
_entry.id   488b2f7f6c6028d5452173ceaaaf7b57
#
_cell.length_a   1.000
_cell.length_b   1.000
_cell.length_c   1.000
_cell.angle_alpha   90.00
_cell.angle_beta   90.00
_cell.angle_gamma   90.00
#
_symmetry.space_group_name_H-M   'P 1'
#
loop_
_entity.id
_entity.type
_entity.pdbx_description
1 polymer ?
#
loop_
_entity_poly.entity_id
_entity_poly.type
_entity_poly.pdbx_seq_one_letter_code
_entity_poly.pdbx_strand_id
1 'polypeptide(L)'
;GQIGWALATVMTLPALVLFLGSLKGNPALPAPGAQELTAQEPAGVFAVTRHPMMWGFALWALSHIILFWSWRTMIVAGAILILALVGARLQDRKKEVLMGAAWSQWEAKTSYWPHWSRLPGAGILQWSIATAAWLGITFWHLGAAGIPAGIWRWVG
;
A
#
# COMPACT_ATOMS: atom_id res chain seq x y z
N GLY A 1 7.97 9.35 -20.19
CA GLY A 1 7.89 10.82 -20.28
C GLY A 1 7.66 11.47 -18.91
N GLN A 2 7.70 12.77 -18.81
CA GLN A 2 7.60 13.53 -17.55
C GLN A 2 6.27 13.27 -16.81
N ILE A 3 5.18 13.10 -17.55
CA ILE A 3 3.87 12.77 -16.95
C ILE A 3 3.92 11.44 -16.20
N GLY A 4 4.56 10.40 -16.77
CA GLY A 4 4.71 9.12 -16.09
C GLY A 4 5.52 9.25 -14.80
N TRP A 5 6.58 10.06 -14.80
CA TRP A 5 7.37 10.34 -13.59
C TRP A 5 6.57 11.09 -12.53
N ALA A 6 5.78 12.09 -12.93
CA ALA A 6 4.91 12.82 -12.00
C ALA A 6 3.88 11.87 -11.36
N LEU A 7 3.20 11.04 -12.16
CA LEU A 7 2.26 10.03 -11.67
C LEU A 7 2.92 9.06 -10.70
N ALA A 8 4.08 8.50 -11.05
CA ALA A 8 4.80 7.59 -10.17
C ALA A 8 5.23 8.26 -8.85
N THR A 9 5.70 9.51 -8.90
CA THR A 9 6.06 10.30 -7.71
C THR A 9 4.85 10.47 -6.78
N VAL A 10 3.69 10.84 -7.34
CA VAL A 10 2.44 11.03 -6.57
C VAL A 10 1.90 9.70 -6.02
N MET A 11 2.07 8.58 -6.74
CA MET A 11 1.55 7.27 -6.32
C MET A 11 2.40 6.59 -5.25
N THR A 12 3.72 6.74 -5.31
CA THR A 12 4.64 5.97 -4.45
C THR A 12 4.67 6.44 -3.00
N LEU A 13 4.42 7.72 -2.72
CA LEU A 13 4.31 8.19 -1.33
C LEU A 13 3.05 7.64 -0.63
N PRO A 14 1.83 7.76 -1.17
CA PRO A 14 0.65 7.06 -0.64
C PRO A 14 0.84 5.53 -0.50
N ALA A 15 1.51 4.90 -1.47
CA ALA A 15 1.83 3.48 -1.39
C ALA A 15 2.61 3.15 -0.11
N LEU A 16 3.59 3.97 0.23
CA LEU A 16 4.42 3.77 1.41
C LEU A 16 3.68 4.12 2.70
N VAL A 17 2.80 5.14 2.69
CA VAL A 17 1.90 5.44 3.81
C VAL A 17 1.03 4.23 4.14
N LEU A 18 0.39 3.64 3.13
CA LEU A 18 -0.46 2.45 3.29
C LEU A 18 0.34 1.24 3.77
N PHE A 19 1.49 0.98 3.15
CA PHE A 19 2.33 -0.17 3.49
C PHE A 19 2.84 -0.09 4.92
N LEU A 20 3.52 0.99 5.30
CA LEU A 20 4.09 1.15 6.64
C LEU A 20 3.00 1.22 7.72
N GLY A 21 1.87 1.89 7.45
CA GLY A 21 0.76 1.96 8.38
C GLY A 21 0.09 0.60 8.62
N SER A 22 0.22 -0.33 7.69
CA SER A 22 -0.34 -1.69 7.80
C SER A 22 0.49 -2.66 8.62
N LEU A 23 1.71 -2.29 9.01
CA LEU A 23 2.61 -3.17 9.76
C LEU A 23 2.20 -3.35 11.22
N LYS A 24 1.34 -2.46 11.75
CA LYS A 24 0.82 -2.52 13.11
C LYS A 24 -0.70 -2.56 13.11
N GLY A 25 -1.28 -3.42 13.95
CA GLY A 25 -2.73 -3.47 14.14
C GLY A 25 -3.50 -3.98 12.91
N ASN A 26 -2.91 -4.86 12.13
CA ASN A 26 -3.51 -5.39 10.89
C ASN A 26 -4.21 -6.74 11.16
N PRO A 27 -5.55 -6.81 11.19
CA PRO A 27 -6.27 -8.05 11.47
C PRO A 27 -6.15 -9.08 10.34
N ALA A 28 -5.74 -8.67 9.15
CA ALA A 28 -5.50 -9.57 8.03
C ALA A 28 -4.21 -10.39 8.18
N LEU A 29 -3.24 -9.91 8.94
CA LEU A 29 -2.01 -10.66 9.21
C LEU A 29 -2.24 -11.80 10.22
N PRO A 30 -1.48 -12.92 10.11
CA PRO A 30 -1.51 -13.99 11.09
C PRO A 30 -0.76 -13.56 12.35
N ALA A 31 -1.47 -13.04 13.33
CA ALA A 31 -0.90 -12.62 14.61
C ALA A 31 -1.83 -13.00 15.76
N PRO A 32 -1.29 -13.27 16.96
CA PRO A 32 -2.10 -13.35 18.18
C PRO A 32 -2.92 -12.07 18.35
N GLY A 33 -4.18 -12.19 18.73
CA GLY A 33 -5.06 -11.03 18.89
C GLY A 33 -5.62 -10.43 17.60
N ALA A 34 -5.37 -11.03 16.43
CA ALA A 34 -5.90 -10.53 15.16
C ALA A 34 -7.44 -10.47 15.12
N GLN A 35 -8.11 -11.37 15.82
CA GLN A 35 -9.57 -11.37 15.90
C GLN A 35 -10.10 -10.22 16.76
N GLU A 36 -9.43 -9.89 17.85
CA GLU A 36 -9.81 -8.76 18.72
C GLU A 36 -9.68 -7.41 17.99
N LEU A 37 -8.74 -7.31 17.05
CA LEU A 37 -8.59 -6.11 16.22
C LEU A 37 -9.81 -5.86 15.34
N THR A 38 -10.54 -6.90 14.91
CA THR A 38 -11.75 -6.74 14.08
C THR A 38 -12.90 -6.08 14.83
N ALA A 39 -12.92 -6.14 16.16
CA ALA A 39 -13.92 -5.49 16.99
C ALA A 39 -13.72 -3.96 17.10
N GLN A 40 -12.52 -3.47 16.82
CA GLN A 40 -12.18 -2.06 16.91
C GLN A 40 -12.77 -1.26 15.73
N GLU A 41 -12.89 0.05 15.91
CA GLU A 41 -13.23 0.93 14.80
C GLU A 41 -12.03 1.13 13.88
N PRO A 42 -12.24 1.07 12.54
CA PRO A 42 -11.16 1.28 11.58
C PRO A 42 -10.56 2.68 11.72
N ALA A 43 -9.25 2.76 11.94
CA ALA A 43 -8.53 4.01 12.08
C ALA A 43 -7.28 4.04 11.19
N GLY A 44 -6.74 5.24 10.96
CA GLY A 44 -5.54 5.42 10.16
C GLY A 44 -5.70 4.85 8.75
N VAL A 45 -4.75 4.03 8.30
CA VAL A 45 -4.77 3.42 6.96
C VAL A 45 -5.91 2.40 6.78
N PHE A 46 -6.43 1.82 7.87
CA PHE A 46 -7.57 0.89 7.82
C PHE A 46 -8.92 1.59 7.60
N ALA A 47 -9.00 2.89 7.86
CA ALA A 47 -10.14 3.70 7.43
C ALA A 47 -10.14 3.96 5.91
N VAL A 48 -8.97 3.86 5.27
CA VAL A 48 -8.83 3.99 3.81
C VAL A 48 -9.25 2.70 3.11
N THR A 49 -8.70 1.58 3.55
CA THR A 49 -9.01 0.24 3.02
C THR A 49 -8.67 -0.83 4.06
N ARG A 50 -9.36 -1.99 4.02
CA ARG A 50 -9.00 -3.12 4.90
C ARG A 50 -7.74 -3.85 4.50
N HIS A 51 -7.22 -3.59 3.29
CA HIS A 51 -5.99 -4.18 2.74
C HIS A 51 -4.91 -3.14 2.41
N PRO A 52 -4.49 -2.28 3.37
CA PRO A 52 -3.57 -1.19 3.05
C PRO A 52 -2.21 -1.69 2.55
N MET A 53 -1.69 -2.80 3.07
CA MET A 53 -0.45 -3.41 2.59
C MET A 53 -0.55 -3.79 1.11
N MET A 54 -1.62 -4.46 0.73
CA MET A 54 -1.81 -4.94 -0.65
C MET A 54 -2.00 -3.78 -1.62
N TRP A 55 -2.72 -2.75 -1.22
CA TRP A 55 -2.83 -1.53 -2.03
C TRP A 55 -1.53 -0.75 -2.13
N GLY A 56 -0.69 -0.78 -1.08
CA GLY A 56 0.66 -0.26 -1.14
C GLY A 56 1.49 -0.95 -2.24
N PHE A 57 1.49 -2.29 -2.27
CA PHE A 57 2.14 -3.06 -3.33
C PHE A 57 1.54 -2.82 -4.72
N ALA A 58 0.21 -2.72 -4.82
CA ALA A 58 -0.47 -2.45 -6.09
C ALA A 58 -0.06 -1.09 -6.68
N LEU A 59 -0.04 -0.04 -5.87
CA LEU A 59 0.40 1.30 -6.30
C LEU A 59 1.88 1.32 -6.69
N TRP A 60 2.73 0.64 -5.92
CA TRP A 60 4.15 0.48 -6.25
C TRP A 60 4.32 -0.22 -7.59
N ALA A 61 3.62 -1.33 -7.82
CA ALA A 61 3.70 -2.08 -9.07
C ALA A 61 3.20 -1.25 -10.26
N LEU A 62 2.08 -0.56 -10.11
CA LEU A 62 1.53 0.34 -11.14
C LEU A 62 2.51 1.45 -11.51
N SER A 63 3.18 2.08 -10.52
CA SER A 63 4.17 3.12 -10.77
C SER A 63 5.33 2.62 -11.65
N HIS A 64 5.79 1.38 -11.42
CA HIS A 64 6.85 0.77 -12.21
C HIS A 64 6.38 0.39 -13.63
N ILE A 65 5.16 -0.11 -13.79
CA ILE A 65 4.56 -0.39 -15.09
C ILE A 65 4.42 0.89 -15.92
N ILE A 66 4.00 1.99 -15.30
CA ILE A 66 3.86 3.30 -15.98
C ILE A 66 5.22 3.81 -16.49
N LEU A 67 6.30 3.58 -15.71
CA LEU A 67 7.63 4.13 -16.03
C LEU A 67 8.43 3.28 -17.00
N PHE A 68 8.36 1.96 -16.86
CA PHE A 68 9.28 1.03 -17.53
C PHE A 68 8.55 -0.05 -18.32
N TRP A 69 8.49 0.13 -19.63
CA TRP A 69 7.85 -0.80 -20.58
C TRP A 69 8.84 -1.84 -21.08
N SER A 70 9.32 -2.70 -20.17
CA SER A 70 10.14 -3.85 -20.51
C SER A 70 9.44 -5.14 -20.13
N TRP A 71 9.73 -6.24 -20.82
CA TRP A 71 9.21 -7.56 -20.48
C TRP A 71 9.49 -7.93 -19.03
N ARG A 72 10.69 -7.62 -18.54
CA ARG A 72 11.05 -7.84 -17.14
C ARG A 72 10.13 -7.09 -16.18
N THR A 73 9.90 -5.82 -16.43
CA THR A 73 9.03 -4.99 -15.56
C THR A 73 7.58 -5.46 -15.65
N MET A 74 7.09 -5.76 -16.85
CA MET A 74 5.72 -6.24 -17.04
C MET A 74 5.46 -7.56 -16.33
N ILE A 75 6.39 -8.50 -16.39
CA ILE A 75 6.27 -9.78 -15.70
C ILE A 75 6.34 -9.58 -14.19
N VAL A 76 7.36 -8.89 -13.67
CA VAL A 76 7.59 -8.77 -12.22
C VAL A 76 6.53 -7.87 -11.58
N ALA A 77 6.36 -6.66 -12.07
CA ALA A 77 5.38 -5.74 -11.49
C ALA A 77 3.94 -6.19 -11.76
N GLY A 78 3.66 -6.78 -12.91
CA GLY A 78 2.35 -7.39 -13.21
C GLY A 78 2.02 -8.53 -12.26
N ALA A 79 2.97 -9.43 -11.98
CA ALA A 79 2.78 -10.50 -11.01
C ALA A 79 2.53 -9.94 -9.60
N ILE A 80 3.27 -8.92 -9.17
CA ILE A 80 3.06 -8.27 -7.87
C ILE A 80 1.67 -7.61 -7.80
N LEU A 81 1.25 -6.93 -8.87
CA LEU A 81 -0.08 -6.31 -8.95
C LEU A 81 -1.20 -7.35 -8.82
N ILE A 82 -1.10 -8.45 -9.57
CA ILE A 82 -2.07 -9.55 -9.50
C ILE A 82 -2.07 -10.18 -8.10
N LEU A 83 -0.90 -10.52 -7.56
CA LEU A 83 -0.79 -11.10 -6.23
C LEU A 83 -1.35 -10.17 -5.15
N ALA A 84 -1.14 -8.87 -5.26
CA ALA A 84 -1.68 -7.90 -4.31
C ALA A 84 -3.21 -7.86 -4.36
N LEU A 85 -3.80 -7.67 -5.54
CA LEU A 85 -5.25 -7.49 -5.66
C LEU A 85 -6.01 -8.82 -5.50
N VAL A 86 -5.57 -9.88 -6.16
CA VAL A 86 -6.19 -11.21 -6.01
C VAL A 86 -5.91 -11.77 -4.62
N GLY A 87 -4.69 -11.59 -4.11
CA GLY A 87 -4.30 -12.02 -2.77
C GLY A 87 -5.15 -11.36 -1.68
N ALA A 88 -5.45 -10.07 -1.79
CA ALA A 88 -6.37 -9.38 -0.89
C ALA A 88 -7.76 -10.03 -0.86
N ARG A 89 -8.32 -10.37 -2.03
CA ARG A 89 -9.59 -11.09 -2.13
C ARG A 89 -9.56 -12.49 -1.51
N LEU A 90 -8.48 -13.22 -1.78
CA LEU A 90 -8.31 -14.56 -1.22
C LEU A 90 -8.08 -14.50 0.30
N GLN A 91 -7.44 -13.44 0.78
CA GLN A 91 -7.28 -13.19 2.21
C GLN A 91 -8.62 -12.94 2.91
N ASP A 92 -9.53 -12.16 2.31
CA ASP A 92 -10.89 -12.00 2.83
C ASP A 92 -11.59 -13.36 2.99
N ARG A 93 -11.65 -14.16 1.93
CA ARG A 93 -12.25 -15.50 1.97
C ARG A 93 -11.64 -16.40 3.04
N LYS A 94 -10.30 -16.39 3.15
CA LYS A 94 -9.60 -17.15 4.19
C LYS A 94 -9.96 -16.68 5.59
N LYS A 95 -10.06 -15.36 5.79
CA LYS A 95 -10.42 -14.79 7.09
C LYS A 95 -11.89 -15.01 7.45
N GLU A 96 -12.79 -14.97 6.49
CA GLU A 96 -14.18 -15.39 6.69
C GLU A 96 -14.28 -16.81 7.24
N VAL A 97 -13.53 -17.76 6.69
CA VAL A 97 -13.48 -19.14 7.16
C VAL A 97 -12.87 -19.25 8.56
N LEU A 98 -11.78 -18.49 8.84
CA LEU A 98 -11.06 -18.59 10.11
C LEU A 98 -11.71 -17.82 11.26
N MET A 99 -12.33 -16.68 11.00
CA MET A 99 -12.85 -15.75 12.01
C MET A 99 -14.38 -15.63 11.99
N GLY A 100 -15.04 -16.11 10.93
CA GLY A 100 -16.51 -16.09 10.81
C GLY A 100 -17.09 -14.69 10.98
N ALA A 101 -18.02 -14.58 11.94
CA ALA A 101 -18.74 -13.33 12.21
C ALA A 101 -17.83 -12.13 12.54
N ALA A 102 -16.68 -12.36 13.17
CA ALA A 102 -15.74 -11.28 13.49
C ALA A 102 -15.16 -10.63 12.22
N TRP A 103 -14.82 -11.44 11.20
CA TRP A 103 -14.37 -10.90 9.92
C TRP A 103 -15.48 -10.20 9.15
N SER A 104 -16.68 -10.77 9.13
CA SER A 104 -17.86 -10.14 8.50
C SER A 104 -18.18 -8.76 9.10
N GLN A 105 -18.05 -8.61 10.43
CA GLN A 105 -18.19 -7.30 11.09
C GLN A 105 -17.10 -6.32 10.65
N TRP A 106 -15.85 -6.77 10.50
CA TRP A 106 -14.76 -5.95 9.99
C TRP A 106 -15.01 -5.51 8.53
N GLU A 107 -15.47 -6.41 7.68
CA GLU A 107 -15.82 -6.08 6.30
C GLU A 107 -16.95 -5.06 6.22
N ALA A 108 -17.95 -5.14 7.10
CA ALA A 108 -19.05 -4.19 7.15
C ALA A 108 -18.62 -2.76 7.53
N LYS A 109 -17.52 -2.62 8.30
CA LYS A 109 -16.97 -1.33 8.72
C LYS A 109 -15.92 -0.77 7.75
N THR A 110 -15.37 -1.59 6.86
CA THR A 110 -14.21 -1.27 6.03
C THR A 110 -14.51 -1.48 4.55
N SER A 111 -13.62 -1.06 3.68
CA SER A 111 -13.75 -1.27 2.24
C SER A 111 -12.56 -2.04 1.68
N TYR A 112 -12.81 -2.91 0.71
CA TYR A 112 -11.77 -3.48 -0.13
C TYR A 112 -11.11 -2.39 -0.98
N TRP A 113 -11.93 -1.55 -1.64
CA TRP A 113 -11.45 -0.43 -2.45
C TRP A 113 -11.06 0.75 -1.59
N PRO A 114 -9.94 1.43 -1.88
CA PRO A 114 -9.50 2.56 -1.09
C PRO A 114 -10.44 3.76 -1.18
N HIS A 115 -10.81 4.29 -0.04
CA HIS A 115 -11.43 5.60 0.09
C HIS A 115 -10.34 6.67 0.21
N TRP A 116 -9.82 7.13 -0.93
CA TRP A 116 -8.68 8.05 -1.01
C TRP A 116 -8.88 9.35 -0.23
N SER A 117 -10.11 9.83 -0.12
CA SER A 117 -10.46 11.00 0.68
C SER A 117 -10.14 10.86 2.17
N ARG A 118 -10.00 9.63 2.66
CA ARG A 118 -9.66 9.32 4.05
C ARG A 118 -8.16 9.19 4.30
N LEU A 119 -7.36 9.16 3.25
CA LEU A 119 -5.90 8.97 3.35
C LEU A 119 -5.19 10.06 4.18
N PRO A 120 -5.56 11.36 4.11
CA PRO A 120 -4.98 12.38 4.99
C PRO A 120 -5.16 12.07 6.48
N GLY A 121 -6.24 11.36 6.84
CA GLY A 121 -6.52 10.89 8.21
C GLY A 121 -5.65 9.73 8.71
N ALA A 122 -4.67 9.25 7.94
CA ALA A 122 -3.71 8.24 8.38
C ALA A 122 -2.85 8.69 9.58
N GLY A 123 -2.81 9.99 9.87
CA GLY A 123 -2.14 10.57 11.02
C GLY A 123 -0.78 11.17 10.69
N ILE A 124 -0.46 12.28 11.38
CA ILE A 124 0.77 13.06 11.11
C ILE A 124 2.04 12.22 11.28
N LEU A 125 2.10 11.40 12.32
CA LEU A 125 3.26 10.53 12.57
C LEU A 125 3.46 9.52 11.43
N GLN A 126 2.37 8.90 10.95
CA GLN A 126 2.42 7.96 9.84
C GLN A 126 2.91 8.61 8.56
N TRP A 127 2.39 9.81 8.24
CA TRP A 127 2.85 10.59 7.10
C TRP A 127 4.32 10.99 7.23
N SER A 128 4.76 11.41 8.42
CA SER A 128 6.16 11.80 8.65
C SER A 128 7.12 10.63 8.44
N ILE A 129 6.81 9.46 9.01
CA ILE A 129 7.62 8.24 8.86
C ILE A 129 7.65 7.81 7.39
N ALA A 130 6.49 7.77 6.73
CA ALA A 130 6.40 7.37 5.33
C ALA A 130 7.15 8.34 4.41
N THR A 131 7.07 9.65 4.66
CA THR A 131 7.80 10.66 3.88
C THR A 131 9.31 10.51 4.08
N ALA A 132 9.79 10.34 5.30
CA ALA A 132 11.21 10.13 5.57
C ALA A 132 11.73 8.86 4.89
N ALA A 133 11.01 7.76 5.01
CA ALA A 133 11.35 6.50 4.33
C ALA A 133 11.30 6.66 2.80
N TRP A 134 10.30 7.35 2.26
CA TRP A 134 10.16 7.60 0.83
C TRP A 134 11.31 8.44 0.27
N LEU A 135 11.72 9.48 0.98
CA LEU A 135 12.89 10.30 0.60
C LEU A 135 14.15 9.44 0.58
N GLY A 136 14.37 8.62 1.61
CA GLY A 136 15.52 7.73 1.69
C GLY A 136 15.54 6.67 0.58
N ILE A 137 14.41 6.00 0.33
CA ILE A 137 14.30 4.97 -0.70
C ILE A 137 14.48 5.57 -2.10
N THR A 138 13.84 6.70 -2.38
CA THR A 138 13.95 7.34 -3.70
C THR A 138 15.35 7.93 -3.93
N PHE A 139 16.02 8.42 -2.89
CA PHE A 139 17.43 8.80 -2.95
C PHE A 139 18.35 7.60 -3.22
N TRP A 140 18.09 6.47 -2.56
CA TRP A 140 18.85 5.25 -2.78
C TRP A 140 18.77 4.75 -4.23
N HIS A 141 17.65 4.94 -4.93
CA HIS A 141 17.54 4.64 -6.37
C HIS A 141 18.57 5.41 -7.21
N LEU A 142 18.92 6.62 -6.82
CA LEU A 142 19.95 7.41 -7.52
C LEU A 142 21.32 6.73 -7.42
N GLY A 143 21.71 6.27 -6.22
CA GLY A 143 22.98 5.57 -6.02
C GLY A 143 23.02 4.15 -6.58
N ALA A 144 21.93 3.36 -6.39
CA ALA A 144 21.90 1.95 -6.74
C ALA A 144 21.60 1.68 -8.22
N ALA A 145 20.82 2.54 -8.87
CA ALA A 145 20.36 2.34 -10.25
C ALA A 145 20.71 3.52 -11.19
N GLY A 146 21.29 4.57 -10.67
CA GLY A 146 21.55 5.81 -11.44
C GLY A 146 20.26 6.50 -11.92
N ILE A 147 19.12 6.21 -11.27
CA ILE A 147 17.81 6.70 -11.69
C ILE A 147 17.30 7.68 -10.63
N PRO A 148 17.21 8.98 -10.92
CA PRO A 148 16.57 9.92 -10.02
C PRO A 148 15.05 9.60 -9.96
N ALA A 149 14.58 9.25 -8.77
CA ALA A 149 13.18 8.91 -8.50
C ALA A 149 12.55 9.88 -7.50
N GLY A 150 11.23 9.91 -7.42
CA GLY A 150 10.52 10.80 -6.50
C GLY A 150 10.88 12.27 -6.74
N ILE A 151 11.03 13.01 -5.64
CA ILE A 151 11.38 14.45 -5.71
C ILE A 151 12.75 14.70 -6.34
N TRP A 152 13.70 13.77 -6.23
CA TRP A 152 15.06 13.89 -6.76
C TRP A 152 15.11 14.03 -8.29
N ARG A 153 14.04 13.62 -8.94
CA ARG A 153 13.85 13.80 -10.39
C ARG A 153 13.71 15.27 -10.78
N TRP A 154 13.24 16.10 -9.85
CA TRP A 154 12.81 17.48 -10.11
C TRP A 154 13.73 18.55 -9.51
N VAL A 155 14.62 18.15 -8.59
CA VAL A 155 15.52 19.07 -7.86
C VAL A 155 17.00 18.85 -8.16
N GLY A 156 17.35 17.93 -9.08
CA GLY A 156 18.72 17.64 -9.51
C GLY A 156 19.06 18.23 -10.85
#